data_0689bcbc8544910e06b63fca09dce1ec
#
_entry.id   0689bcbc8544910e06b63fca09dce1ec
#
_cell.length_a   1.000
_cell.length_b   1.000
_cell.length_c   1.000
_cell.angle_alpha   90.00
_cell.angle_beta   90.00
_cell.angle_gamma   90.00
#
_symmetry.space_group_name_H-M   'P 1'
#
loop_
_entity.id
_entity.type
_entity.pdbx_description
1 polymer ?
#
loop_
_entity_poly.entity_id
_entity_poly.type
_entity_poly.pdbx_seq_one_letter_code
_entity_poly.pdbx_strand_id
1 'polypeptide(L)'
;MRGFSLLFLGAAFALMCGCRTTVVCEEPRNVALVEALLSNVRGTEVQMVEGAWKDEPFVAECVLKGDGEKFTAVLLAPHMRLATLTIERPHTLRWERAPQVPSALDPEYVIFDMALALLPTDVLSRSIGNGFRVTGTADGKRRQVVDAGDGELHSIRQVLPDGSIYFRNARYGYEVTVKTVSHED
;
A
#
# COMPACT_ATOMS: atom_id res chain seq x y z
N MET A 1 14.19 -53.00 35.07
CA MET A 1 13.05 -52.07 35.05
C MET A 1 13.59 -50.67 34.94
N ARG A 2 13.54 -50.08 33.78
CA ARG A 2 14.12 -48.73 33.45
C ARG A 2 12.99 -47.74 33.44
N GLY A 3 13.02 -46.79 34.39
CA GLY A 3 12.08 -45.68 34.46
C GLY A 3 12.27 -44.69 33.33
N PHE A 4 11.24 -44.43 32.55
CA PHE A 4 11.15 -43.37 31.56
C PHE A 4 10.84 -42.06 32.28
N SER A 5 11.83 -41.19 32.37
CA SER A 5 11.61 -39.78 32.74
C SER A 5 11.04 -39.05 31.53
N LEU A 6 9.76 -38.72 31.62
CA LEU A 6 9.13 -37.77 30.71
C LEU A 6 9.64 -36.35 31.05
N LEU A 7 10.58 -35.87 30.25
CA LEU A 7 10.95 -34.48 30.20
C LEU A 7 9.82 -33.71 29.50
N PHE A 8 9.02 -32.99 30.29
CA PHE A 8 8.13 -31.95 29.82
C PHE A 8 8.99 -30.84 29.19
N LEU A 9 9.16 -30.90 27.87
CA LEU A 9 9.59 -29.73 27.10
C LEU A 9 8.44 -28.75 27.09
N GLY A 10 8.38 -27.89 28.10
CA GLY A 10 7.56 -26.70 28.11
C GLY A 10 8.05 -25.78 26.99
N ALA A 11 7.43 -25.89 25.82
CA ALA A 11 7.53 -24.90 24.78
C ALA A 11 6.99 -23.59 25.39
N ALA A 12 7.92 -22.76 25.86
CA ALA A 12 7.64 -21.36 26.12
C ALA A 12 7.22 -20.76 24.78
N PHE A 13 5.92 -20.72 24.53
CA PHE A 13 5.30 -19.83 23.58
C PHE A 13 5.63 -18.43 24.11
N ALA A 14 6.81 -17.94 23.75
CA ALA A 14 7.10 -16.52 23.86
C ALA A 14 5.99 -15.84 23.07
N LEU A 15 5.01 -15.32 23.78
CA LEU A 15 4.13 -14.28 23.30
C LEU A 15 5.07 -13.17 22.80
N MET A 16 5.45 -13.26 21.54
CA MET A 16 6.02 -12.14 20.81
C MET A 16 4.88 -11.14 20.69
N CYS A 17 4.67 -10.38 21.75
CA CYS A 17 4.02 -9.10 21.70
C CYS A 17 4.92 -8.24 20.80
N GLY A 18 4.82 -8.49 19.47
CA GLY A 18 5.57 -7.74 18.49
C GLY A 18 5.17 -6.28 18.66
N CYS A 19 6.08 -5.49 19.23
CA CYS A 19 5.88 -4.05 19.35
C CYS A 19 5.64 -3.51 17.95
N ARG A 20 4.41 -3.13 17.63
CA ARG A 20 4.10 -2.40 16.40
C ARG A 20 4.82 -1.08 16.43
N THR A 21 5.49 -0.75 15.36
CA THR A 21 6.05 0.59 15.20
C THR A 21 4.97 1.50 14.65
N THR A 22 4.75 2.62 15.34
CA THR A 22 3.84 3.68 14.90
C THR A 22 4.67 4.90 14.52
N VAL A 23 4.44 5.41 13.32
CA VAL A 23 4.99 6.68 12.84
C VAL A 23 3.81 7.63 12.64
N VAL A 24 3.92 8.83 13.18
CA VAL A 24 2.95 9.92 12.97
C VAL A 24 3.67 11.06 12.28
N CYS A 25 3.11 11.54 11.17
CA CYS A 25 3.57 12.71 10.44
C CYS A 25 2.43 13.71 10.34
N GLU A 26 2.60 14.89 10.92
CA GLU A 26 1.58 15.94 10.91
C GLU A 26 1.61 16.76 9.62
N GLU A 27 2.74 16.76 8.93
CA GLU A 27 2.92 17.49 7.65
C GLU A 27 3.56 16.55 6.62
N PRO A 28 2.77 15.77 5.87
CA PRO A 28 3.29 14.93 4.79
C PRO A 28 3.91 15.79 3.68
N ARG A 29 4.98 15.28 3.07
CA ARG A 29 5.72 16.00 2.01
C ARG A 29 4.85 16.32 0.79
N ASN A 30 3.86 15.49 0.52
CA ASN A 30 2.96 15.67 -0.63
C ASN A 30 1.50 15.81 -0.20
N VAL A 31 1.18 16.97 0.38
CA VAL A 31 -0.17 17.34 0.81
C VAL A 31 -1.19 17.22 -0.31
N ALA A 32 -0.83 17.56 -1.55
CA ALA A 32 -1.74 17.49 -2.68
C ALA A 32 -2.17 16.06 -3.02
N LEU A 33 -1.28 15.06 -2.88
CA LEU A 33 -1.64 13.65 -3.05
C LEU A 33 -2.51 13.15 -1.89
N VAL A 34 -2.23 13.57 -0.67
CA VAL A 34 -3.04 13.26 0.51
C VAL A 34 -4.46 13.78 0.34
N GLU A 35 -4.63 15.04 -0.05
CA GLU A 35 -5.94 15.64 -0.33
C GLU A 35 -6.68 14.94 -1.49
N ALA A 36 -5.94 14.56 -2.53
CA ALA A 36 -6.52 13.84 -3.65
C ALA A 36 -7.03 12.45 -3.24
N LEU A 37 -6.30 11.70 -2.40
CA LEU A 37 -6.77 10.43 -1.85
C LEU A 37 -8.00 10.61 -0.97
N LEU A 38 -7.98 11.55 -0.02
CA LEU A 38 -9.11 11.87 0.85
C LEU A 38 -10.36 12.26 0.05
N SER A 39 -10.19 12.98 -1.07
CA SER A 39 -11.30 13.49 -1.86
C SER A 39 -11.88 12.48 -2.86
N ASN A 40 -11.11 11.49 -3.30
CA ASN A 40 -11.51 10.58 -4.38
C ASN A 40 -11.79 9.14 -3.94
N VAL A 41 -11.28 8.71 -2.77
CA VAL A 41 -11.59 7.38 -2.25
C VAL A 41 -12.82 7.47 -1.35
N ARG A 42 -13.85 6.71 -1.68
CA ARG A 42 -15.14 6.66 -0.97
C ARG A 42 -15.55 5.22 -0.75
N GLY A 43 -16.32 4.99 0.33
CA GLY A 43 -16.80 3.66 0.65
C GLY A 43 -15.72 2.74 1.20
N THR A 44 -16.00 1.45 1.12
CA THR A 44 -15.07 0.38 1.53
C THR A 44 -14.79 -0.53 0.36
N GLU A 45 -13.53 -0.78 0.08
CA GLU A 45 -13.09 -1.70 -0.98
C GLU A 45 -12.15 -2.74 -0.39
N VAL A 46 -12.39 -4.02 -0.70
CA VAL A 46 -11.50 -5.13 -0.33
C VAL A 46 -10.79 -5.59 -1.59
N GLN A 47 -9.49 -5.62 -1.54
CA GLN A 47 -8.62 -5.99 -2.63
C GLN A 47 -7.75 -7.18 -2.25
N MET A 48 -7.59 -8.14 -3.16
CA MET A 48 -6.52 -9.13 -3.10
C MET A 48 -5.30 -8.60 -3.82
N VAL A 49 -4.16 -8.60 -3.17
CA VAL A 49 -2.88 -8.12 -3.69
C VAL A 49 -1.92 -9.30 -3.77
N GLU A 50 -1.53 -9.66 -4.97
CA GLU A 50 -0.55 -10.72 -5.25
C GLU A 50 0.65 -10.09 -5.95
N GLY A 51 1.86 -10.45 -5.55
CA GLY A 51 3.03 -9.85 -6.16
C GLY A 51 4.34 -10.41 -5.68
N ALA A 52 5.41 -9.72 -6.05
CA ALA A 52 6.75 -10.03 -5.61
C ALA A 52 7.51 -8.75 -5.22
N TRP A 53 8.30 -8.85 -4.18
CA TRP A 53 9.28 -7.85 -3.78
C TRP A 53 10.66 -8.48 -3.74
N LYS A 54 11.57 -8.01 -4.60
CA LYS A 54 12.93 -8.57 -4.75
C LYS A 54 12.89 -10.09 -4.96
N ASP A 55 12.00 -10.53 -5.87
CA ASP A 55 11.75 -11.93 -6.23
C ASP A 55 11.10 -12.80 -5.14
N GLU A 56 10.79 -12.25 -3.96
CA GLU A 56 10.05 -12.94 -2.91
C GLU A 56 8.55 -12.75 -3.12
N PRO A 57 7.78 -13.82 -3.43
CA PRO A 57 6.36 -13.72 -3.67
C PRO A 57 5.59 -13.45 -2.38
N PHE A 58 4.51 -12.69 -2.49
CA PHE A 58 3.58 -12.47 -1.40
C PHE A 58 2.13 -12.41 -1.87
N VAL A 59 1.23 -12.73 -0.96
CA VAL A 59 -0.22 -12.54 -1.11
C VAL A 59 -0.73 -11.83 0.14
N ALA A 60 -1.54 -10.80 -0.05
CA ALA A 60 -2.14 -10.04 1.02
C ALA A 60 -3.55 -9.57 0.65
N GLU A 61 -4.38 -9.35 1.64
CA GLU A 61 -5.63 -8.62 1.51
C GLU A 61 -5.38 -7.16 1.88
N CYS A 62 -5.91 -6.24 1.09
CA CYS A 62 -5.88 -4.81 1.38
C CYS A 62 -7.32 -4.30 1.51
N VAL A 63 -7.65 -3.77 2.69
CA VAL A 63 -8.94 -3.12 2.92
C VAL A 63 -8.74 -1.62 2.87
N LEU A 64 -9.40 -0.98 1.92
CA LEU A 64 -9.42 0.46 1.75
C LEU A 64 -10.75 1.01 2.27
N LYS A 65 -10.70 2.11 3.00
CA LYS A 65 -11.90 2.82 3.47
C LYS A 65 -11.69 4.33 3.38
N GLY A 66 -12.64 5.03 2.77
CA GLY A 66 -12.63 6.48 2.69
C GLY A 66 -14.01 7.09 2.90
N ASP A 67 -14.08 8.24 3.55
CA ASP A 67 -15.33 9.00 3.79
C ASP A 67 -15.21 10.50 3.45
N GLY A 68 -14.02 10.93 3.04
CA GLY A 68 -13.70 12.32 2.70
C GLY A 68 -12.97 13.09 3.77
N GLU A 69 -13.09 12.67 5.02
CA GLU A 69 -12.37 13.23 6.16
C GLU A 69 -11.22 12.32 6.57
N LYS A 70 -11.39 11.01 6.33
CA LYS A 70 -10.44 9.98 6.69
C LYS A 70 -10.29 8.97 5.56
N PHE A 71 -9.06 8.55 5.31
CA PHE A 71 -8.72 7.42 4.48
C PHE A 71 -7.91 6.42 5.30
N THR A 72 -8.25 5.15 5.19
CA THR A 72 -7.55 4.05 5.86
C THR A 72 -7.25 2.94 4.87
N ALA A 73 -6.03 2.45 4.88
CA ALA A 73 -5.62 1.24 4.18
C ALA A 73 -5.05 0.24 5.19
N VAL A 74 -5.61 -0.96 5.22
CA VAL A 74 -5.15 -2.04 6.10
C VAL A 74 -4.64 -3.18 5.26
N LEU A 75 -3.38 -3.55 5.44
CA LEU A 75 -2.76 -4.68 4.78
C LEU A 75 -2.76 -5.89 5.71
N LEU A 76 -3.36 -6.98 5.25
CA LEU A 76 -3.56 -8.21 6.00
C LEU A 76 -2.86 -9.37 5.31
N ALA A 77 -2.09 -10.17 6.06
CA ALA A 77 -1.68 -11.52 5.67
C ALA A 77 -2.55 -12.54 6.41
N PRO A 78 -2.51 -13.83 6.06
CA PRO A 78 -3.23 -14.84 6.82
C PRO A 78 -2.92 -14.73 8.32
N HIS A 79 -3.98 -14.53 9.11
CA HIS A 79 -3.95 -14.45 10.57
C HIS A 79 -3.23 -13.24 11.18
N MET A 80 -2.82 -12.23 10.39
CA MET A 80 -2.16 -11.06 10.96
C MET A 80 -2.36 -9.78 10.14
N ARG A 81 -2.41 -8.66 10.84
CA ARG A 81 -2.37 -7.33 10.23
C ARG A 81 -0.91 -6.92 10.05
N LEU A 82 -0.48 -6.76 8.80
CA LEU A 82 0.87 -6.35 8.46
C LEU A 82 1.08 -4.86 8.68
N ALA A 83 0.17 -4.04 8.17
CA ALA A 83 0.29 -2.60 8.26
C ALA A 83 -1.08 -1.91 8.27
N THR A 84 -1.11 -0.69 8.78
CA THR A 84 -2.24 0.23 8.66
C THR A 84 -1.70 1.61 8.33
N LEU A 85 -2.19 2.18 7.23
CA LEU A 85 -2.03 3.57 6.87
C LEU A 85 -3.34 4.29 7.17
N THR A 86 -3.28 5.38 7.89
CA THR A 86 -4.43 6.25 8.14
C THR A 86 -4.04 7.68 7.79
N ILE A 87 -4.89 8.33 7.03
CA ILE A 87 -4.79 9.75 6.71
C ILE A 87 -6.06 10.43 7.22
N GLU A 88 -5.93 11.50 7.98
CA GLU A 88 -7.05 12.27 8.54
C GLU A 88 -6.83 13.75 8.28
N ARG A 89 -7.93 14.52 8.07
CA ARG A 89 -7.84 15.96 7.99
C ARG A 89 -7.36 16.56 9.34
N PRO A 90 -6.59 17.66 9.33
CA PRO A 90 -6.21 18.43 8.14
C PRO A 90 -5.08 17.82 7.29
N HIS A 91 -4.33 16.85 7.68
CA HIS A 91 -3.33 16.10 6.89
C HIS A 91 -2.49 15.17 7.78
N THR A 92 -3.02 14.74 8.91
CA THR A 92 -2.29 13.83 9.80
C THR A 92 -2.17 12.46 9.15
N LEU A 93 -0.94 12.01 8.98
CA LEU A 93 -0.59 10.68 8.52
C LEU A 93 -0.18 9.82 9.72
N ARG A 94 -0.81 8.66 9.86
CA ARG A 94 -0.41 7.63 10.83
C ARG A 94 -0.08 6.35 10.11
N TRP A 95 1.08 5.80 10.39
CA TRP A 95 1.55 4.53 9.87
C TRP A 95 1.87 3.57 11.01
N GLU A 96 1.20 2.43 11.03
CA GLU A 96 1.46 1.34 11.94
C GLU A 96 1.91 0.12 11.15
N ARG A 97 2.99 -0.51 11.54
CA ARG A 97 3.49 -1.70 10.89
C ARG A 97 3.92 -2.78 11.86
N ALA A 98 3.74 -4.02 11.44
CA ALA A 98 4.28 -5.17 12.13
C ALA A 98 5.81 -5.25 11.93
N PRO A 99 6.56 -5.92 12.83
CA PRO A 99 8.02 -6.04 12.72
C PRO A 99 8.51 -6.68 11.42
N GLN A 100 7.69 -7.52 10.80
CA GLN A 100 8.01 -8.21 9.54
C GLN A 100 7.99 -7.28 8.33
N VAL A 101 7.28 -6.16 8.43
CA VAL A 101 7.26 -5.15 7.36
C VAL A 101 8.57 -4.38 7.39
N PRO A 102 9.31 -4.32 6.27
CA PRO A 102 10.60 -3.66 6.23
C PRO A 102 10.57 -2.23 6.74
N SER A 103 11.58 -1.87 7.54
CA SER A 103 11.71 -0.51 8.08
C SER A 103 11.97 0.54 7.00
N ALA A 104 12.48 0.12 5.86
CA ALA A 104 12.72 0.98 4.70
C ALA A 104 11.42 1.38 3.96
N LEU A 105 10.28 0.74 4.28
CA LEU A 105 9.00 1.13 3.72
C LEU A 105 8.51 2.41 4.42
N ASP A 106 8.82 3.55 3.82
CA ASP A 106 8.39 4.87 4.27
C ASP A 106 6.89 5.07 3.95
N PRO A 107 6.06 5.52 4.90
CA PRO A 107 4.65 5.78 4.68
C PRO A 107 4.37 6.79 3.55
N GLU A 108 5.24 7.74 3.32
CA GLU A 108 5.14 8.70 2.21
C GLU A 108 5.19 7.99 0.84
N TYR A 109 6.01 6.96 0.72
CA TYR A 109 6.05 6.15 -0.50
C TYR A 109 4.81 5.28 -0.67
N VAL A 110 4.27 4.76 0.43
CA VAL A 110 3.01 4.01 0.39
C VAL A 110 1.87 4.90 -0.10
N ILE A 111 1.76 6.13 0.40
CA ILE A 111 0.78 7.12 -0.08
C ILE A 111 0.98 7.39 -1.57
N PHE A 112 2.21 7.61 -1.99
CA PHE A 112 2.53 7.87 -3.38
C PHE A 112 2.08 6.71 -4.28
N ASP A 113 2.42 5.48 -3.93
CA ASP A 113 2.03 4.29 -4.69
C ASP A 113 0.52 4.04 -4.69
N MET A 114 -0.16 4.29 -3.56
CA MET A 114 -1.61 4.23 -3.50
C MET A 114 -2.26 5.28 -4.41
N ALA A 115 -1.75 6.50 -4.41
CA ALA A 115 -2.21 7.53 -5.33
C ALA A 115 -2.00 7.13 -6.80
N LEU A 116 -0.84 6.54 -7.10
CA LEU A 116 -0.55 6.02 -8.44
C LEU A 116 -1.48 4.88 -8.85
N ALA A 117 -1.91 4.04 -7.93
CA ALA A 117 -2.80 2.93 -8.20
C ALA A 117 -4.28 3.36 -8.31
N LEU A 118 -4.74 4.21 -7.39
CA LEU A 118 -6.16 4.49 -7.16
C LEU A 118 -6.68 5.73 -7.88
N LEU A 119 -5.90 6.82 -7.95
CA LEU A 119 -6.41 8.08 -8.46
C LEU A 119 -6.64 8.07 -9.98
N PRO A 120 -7.67 8.76 -10.48
CA PRO A 120 -7.82 9.05 -11.90
C PRO A 120 -6.61 9.78 -12.46
N THR A 121 -6.29 9.58 -13.75
CA THR A 121 -5.06 10.12 -14.36
C THR A 121 -4.98 11.64 -14.32
N ASP A 122 -6.10 12.33 -14.52
CA ASP A 122 -6.18 13.79 -14.49
C ASP A 122 -6.02 14.35 -13.06
N VAL A 123 -6.59 13.67 -12.06
CA VAL A 123 -6.40 14.01 -10.64
C VAL A 123 -4.95 13.82 -10.24
N LEU A 124 -4.37 12.66 -10.58
CA LEU A 124 -2.98 12.35 -10.28
C LEU A 124 -2.04 13.37 -10.91
N SER A 125 -2.22 13.70 -12.19
CA SER A 125 -1.37 14.66 -12.91
C SER A 125 -1.33 16.04 -12.25
N ARG A 126 -2.43 16.46 -11.63
CA ARG A 126 -2.51 17.73 -10.89
C ARG A 126 -1.90 17.68 -9.50
N SER A 127 -1.87 16.48 -8.89
CA SER A 127 -1.52 16.32 -7.47
C SER A 127 -0.11 15.79 -7.24
N ILE A 128 0.53 15.18 -8.26
CA ILE A 128 1.81 14.47 -8.09
C ILE A 128 3.02 15.42 -7.93
N GLY A 129 2.85 16.69 -8.28
CA GLY A 129 3.93 17.69 -8.23
C GLY A 129 4.81 17.71 -9.49
N ASN A 130 5.60 18.79 -9.62
CA ASN A 130 6.37 19.10 -10.83
C ASN A 130 7.58 18.18 -11.07
N GLY A 131 7.96 17.38 -10.08
CA GLY A 131 9.07 16.41 -10.20
C GLY A 131 8.72 15.18 -11.04
N PHE A 132 7.44 15.03 -11.44
CA PHE A 132 6.96 13.87 -12.17
C PHE A 132 6.11 14.25 -13.36
N ARG A 133 6.10 13.39 -14.36
CA ARG A 133 5.22 13.49 -15.53
C ARG A 133 4.39 12.20 -15.64
N VAL A 134 3.08 12.37 -15.73
CA VAL A 134 2.14 11.28 -15.93
C VAL A 134 1.80 11.19 -17.41
N THR A 135 1.94 10.00 -17.99
CA THR A 135 1.50 9.69 -19.35
C THR A 135 0.58 8.48 -19.32
N GLY A 136 -0.38 8.43 -20.20
CA GLY A 136 -1.34 7.34 -20.25
C GLY A 136 -1.94 7.13 -21.63
N THR A 137 -2.60 5.99 -21.82
CA THR A 137 -3.39 5.69 -23.02
C THR A 137 -4.73 6.45 -22.96
N ALA A 138 -5.30 6.75 -24.12
CA ALA A 138 -6.55 7.49 -24.23
C ALA A 138 -7.73 6.77 -23.54
N ASP A 139 -7.70 5.44 -23.46
CA ASP A 139 -8.70 4.61 -22.78
C ASP A 139 -8.48 4.52 -21.25
N GLY A 140 -7.44 5.19 -20.71
CA GLY A 140 -7.09 5.16 -19.30
C GLY A 140 -6.58 3.82 -18.75
N LYS A 141 -6.47 2.80 -19.59
CA LYS A 141 -6.11 1.45 -19.13
C LYS A 141 -4.64 1.32 -18.76
N ARG A 142 -3.77 2.10 -19.38
CA ARG A 142 -2.34 2.09 -19.06
C ARG A 142 -1.87 3.49 -18.69
N ARG A 143 -1.06 3.56 -17.66
CA ARG A 143 -0.46 4.79 -17.17
C ARG A 143 0.98 4.55 -16.75
N GLN A 144 1.83 5.51 -17.02
CA GLN A 144 3.23 5.54 -16.59
C GLN A 144 3.50 6.85 -15.88
N VAL A 145 4.33 6.78 -14.86
CA VAL A 145 4.89 7.95 -14.19
C VAL A 145 6.39 7.90 -14.37
N VAL A 146 6.94 8.99 -14.83
CA VAL A 146 8.38 9.15 -15.04
C VAL A 146 8.87 10.38 -14.29
N ASP A 147 10.13 10.38 -13.90
CA ASP A 147 10.79 11.57 -13.40
C ASP A 147 10.80 12.66 -14.48
N ALA A 148 10.50 13.89 -14.09
CA ALA A 148 10.43 15.00 -15.05
C ALA A 148 11.80 15.50 -15.52
N GLY A 149 12.86 15.25 -14.74
CA GLY A 149 14.22 15.68 -15.02
C GLY A 149 14.94 14.79 -16.02
N ASP A 150 15.06 13.51 -15.71
CA ASP A 150 15.83 12.55 -16.53
C ASP A 150 14.96 11.59 -17.35
N GLY A 151 13.65 11.55 -17.07
CA GLY A 151 12.71 10.68 -17.76
C GLY A 151 12.75 9.22 -17.26
N GLU A 152 13.44 8.94 -16.15
CA GLU A 152 13.44 7.61 -15.57
C GLU A 152 12.04 7.13 -15.22
N LEU A 153 11.77 5.86 -15.52
CA LEU A 153 10.50 5.23 -15.21
C LEU A 153 10.38 5.03 -13.69
N HIS A 154 9.38 5.69 -13.08
CA HIS A 154 9.05 5.49 -11.68
C HIS A 154 8.08 4.32 -11.51
N SER A 155 6.96 4.33 -12.22
CA SER A 155 5.93 3.30 -12.10
C SER A 155 5.10 3.10 -13.35
N ILE A 156 4.51 1.90 -13.45
CA ILE A 156 3.51 1.54 -14.46
C ILE A 156 2.27 1.03 -13.74
N ARG A 157 1.10 1.48 -14.20
CA ARG A 157 -0.20 0.91 -13.86
C ARG A 157 -0.90 0.47 -15.14
N GLN A 158 -1.47 -0.73 -15.14
CA GLN A 158 -2.22 -1.27 -16.28
C GLN A 158 -3.44 -2.03 -15.80
N VAL A 159 -4.61 -1.75 -16.39
CA VAL A 159 -5.81 -2.56 -16.21
C VAL A 159 -5.71 -3.76 -17.15
N LEU A 160 -5.80 -4.95 -16.60
CA LEU A 160 -5.74 -6.21 -17.33
C LEU A 160 -7.13 -6.57 -17.90
N PRO A 161 -7.21 -7.53 -18.84
CA PRO A 161 -8.48 -7.91 -19.48
C PRO A 161 -9.56 -8.42 -18.51
N ASP A 162 -9.17 -8.99 -17.36
CA ASP A 162 -10.07 -9.47 -16.31
C ASP A 162 -10.50 -8.36 -15.32
N GLY A 163 -10.07 -7.11 -15.56
CA GLY A 163 -10.36 -5.96 -14.71
C GLY A 163 -9.39 -5.78 -13.54
N SER A 164 -8.49 -6.72 -13.28
CA SER A 164 -7.45 -6.54 -12.28
C SER A 164 -6.46 -5.46 -12.69
N ILE A 165 -5.73 -4.92 -11.73
CA ILE A 165 -4.75 -3.85 -11.94
C ILE A 165 -3.36 -4.43 -11.73
N TYR A 166 -2.56 -4.45 -12.79
CA TYR A 166 -1.11 -4.64 -12.66
C TYR A 166 -0.46 -3.31 -12.32
N PHE A 167 0.36 -3.31 -11.27
CA PHE A 167 1.15 -2.16 -10.84
C PHE A 167 2.60 -2.58 -10.62
N ARG A 168 3.53 -1.84 -11.20
CA ARG A 168 4.96 -2.02 -11.02
C ARG A 168 5.58 -0.72 -10.57
N ASN A 169 6.32 -0.76 -9.47
CA ASN A 169 7.20 0.32 -9.05
C ASN A 169 8.65 -0.04 -9.44
N ALA A 170 9.18 0.63 -10.47
CA ALA A 170 10.51 0.36 -10.98
C ALA A 170 11.60 0.84 -10.00
N ARG A 171 11.33 1.92 -9.26
CA ARG A 171 12.28 2.50 -8.30
C ARG A 171 12.52 1.60 -7.09
N TYR A 172 11.49 0.92 -6.59
CA TYR A 172 11.60 0.04 -5.43
C TYR A 172 11.68 -1.44 -5.79
N GLY A 173 11.59 -1.78 -7.09
CA GLY A 173 11.78 -3.13 -7.60
C GLY A 173 10.71 -4.10 -7.13
N TYR A 174 9.44 -3.68 -7.08
CA TYR A 174 8.33 -4.57 -6.80
C TYR A 174 7.23 -4.47 -7.87
N GLU A 175 6.47 -5.54 -7.97
CA GLU A 175 5.29 -5.59 -8.82
C GLU A 175 4.17 -6.33 -8.11
N VAL A 176 2.95 -5.89 -8.36
CA VAL A 176 1.74 -6.46 -7.79
C VAL A 176 0.61 -6.52 -8.80
N THR A 177 -0.26 -7.52 -8.65
CA THR A 177 -1.58 -7.56 -9.28
C THR A 177 -2.61 -7.38 -8.20
N VAL A 178 -3.50 -6.42 -8.40
CA VAL A 178 -4.56 -6.06 -7.46
C VAL A 178 -5.90 -6.42 -8.07
N LYS A 179 -6.69 -7.21 -7.35
CA LYS A 179 -8.03 -7.61 -7.75
C LYS A 179 -9.03 -7.15 -6.69
N THR A 180 -10.00 -6.32 -7.08
CA THR A 180 -11.11 -5.96 -6.20
C THR A 180 -11.99 -7.18 -5.97
N VAL A 181 -12.22 -7.51 -4.69
CA VAL A 181 -13.06 -8.65 -4.25
C VAL A 181 -14.46 -8.17 -3.90
N SER A 182 -14.56 -7.03 -3.22
CA SER A 182 -15.84 -6.39 -2.89
C SER A 182 -15.69 -4.87 -2.84
N HIS A 183 -16.80 -4.18 -3.09
CA HIS A 183 -16.91 -2.75 -2.96
C HIS A 183 -18.27 -2.42 -2.33
N GLU A 184 -18.26 -1.53 -1.33
CA GLU A 184 -19.45 -1.02 -0.63
C GLU A 184 -19.34 0.51 -0.58
N ASP A 185 -20.41 1.17 -1.03
CA ASP A 185 -20.54 2.65 -1.04
C ASP A 185 -20.78 3.23 0.36
#